data_dc6e794f11192992ed9bb2793fabda08
#
_entry.id   dc6e794f11192992ed9bb2793fabda08
#
_cell.length_a   1.000
_cell.length_b   1.000
_cell.length_c   1.000
_cell.angle_alpha   90.00
_cell.angle_beta   90.00
_cell.angle_gamma   90.00
#
_symmetry.space_group_name_H-M   'P 1'
#
loop_
_entity.id
_entity.type
_entity.pdbx_description
1 polymer ?
#
loop_
_entity_poly.entity_id
_entity_poly.type
_entity_poly.pdbx_seq_one_letter_code
_entity_poly.pdbx_strand_id
1 'polypeptide(L)'
;MKNISIIMGRGIEGCGVTKFTIEQCKYYERNGYDYKVFASKDKSWTRKNSHKTDNIQQLKFAKSDEVDAMIKCINKSDIAIINSLPALSLKEEAIENFKRMLSEIKVPVALIQHDHAMQSIRRNGALDEAIKKANIIFVHSTTNDFAKYAEEKVGPKVDLFGTEEGTPIVAFQPGMFFDEVKSKYWKTKIDIQDTMHHKWIGRTTSWKGYKEMFAFHNDHLKQNDMLTTYEGIERSPAFLGFRELSEFNNLLAEDPNEYDLNDGYGDDVHVFGPYVQEEMLERMSKVGFGYQLSRMKEHFIQRSIEYTHCEVVCTGTIPVFNKKYGDACTHRHYGKKFTECENTGTVWFDEHNFDSTFNAILDLFDHPEKRQKMRNDAYEFYKLHQDASYTFKDIMENIENVI
;
A
#
# COMPACT_ATOMS: atom_id res chain seq x y z
N MET A 1 3.53 27.78 2.42
CA MET A 1 2.27 27.08 2.10
C MET A 1 1.65 26.58 3.40
N LYS A 2 0.38 26.87 3.69
CA LYS A 2 -0.27 26.47 4.97
C LYS A 2 -1.62 25.81 4.78
N ASN A 3 -2.37 26.14 3.71
CA ASN A 3 -3.71 25.61 3.47
C ASN A 3 -3.71 24.62 2.31
N ILE A 4 -4.10 23.37 2.55
CA ILE A 4 -4.02 22.29 1.59
C ILE A 4 -5.40 21.68 1.37
N SER A 5 -5.81 21.52 0.11
CA SER A 5 -6.98 20.73 -0.27
C SER A 5 -6.57 19.39 -0.85
N ILE A 6 -7.04 18.29 -0.26
CA ILE A 6 -6.79 16.92 -0.74
C ILE A 6 -8.05 16.39 -1.41
N ILE A 7 -7.91 15.83 -2.61
CA ILE A 7 -9.02 15.35 -3.44
C ILE A 7 -8.90 13.84 -3.62
N MET A 8 -9.95 13.12 -3.22
CA MET A 8 -10.06 11.66 -3.34
C MET A 8 -11.25 11.31 -4.22
N GLY A 9 -11.04 11.18 -5.51
CA GLY A 9 -12.08 10.87 -6.48
C GLY A 9 -12.72 9.49 -6.32
N ARG A 10 -12.02 8.52 -5.70
CA ARG A 10 -12.54 7.18 -5.38
C ARG A 10 -13.35 7.12 -4.09
N GLY A 11 -13.25 8.11 -3.23
CA GLY A 11 -13.80 8.07 -1.90
C GLY A 11 -12.89 7.36 -0.89
N ILE A 12 -13.42 7.16 0.32
CA ILE A 12 -12.71 6.56 1.44
C ILE A 12 -13.04 5.06 1.44
N GLU A 13 -12.05 4.26 1.11
CA GLU A 13 -12.15 2.80 1.02
C GLU A 13 -11.09 2.16 1.93
N GLY A 14 -11.28 0.90 2.33
CA GLY A 14 -10.25 0.13 3.01
C GLY A 14 -9.11 -0.27 2.05
N CYS A 15 -8.35 0.69 1.56
CA CYS A 15 -7.27 0.47 0.58
C CYS A 15 -6.02 1.31 0.90
N GLY A 16 -4.91 0.98 0.22
CA GLY A 16 -3.63 1.66 0.39
C GLY A 16 -3.69 3.17 0.14
N VAL A 17 -4.55 3.64 -0.80
CA VAL A 17 -4.69 5.07 -1.09
C VAL A 17 -5.34 5.82 0.07
N THR A 18 -6.38 5.26 0.68
CA THR A 18 -7.00 5.84 1.87
C THR A 18 -6.00 5.88 3.03
N LYS A 19 -5.25 4.80 3.24
CA LYS A 19 -4.20 4.76 4.26
C LYS A 19 -3.14 5.84 4.01
N PHE A 20 -2.66 5.96 2.77
CA PHE A 20 -1.72 7.03 2.40
C PHE A 20 -2.27 8.42 2.75
N THR A 21 -3.53 8.69 2.41
CA THR A 21 -4.17 9.98 2.71
C THR A 21 -4.25 10.23 4.22
N ILE A 22 -4.52 9.21 5.02
CA ILE A 22 -4.57 9.34 6.48
C ILE A 22 -3.20 9.61 7.07
N GLU A 23 -2.17 8.89 6.63
CA GLU A 23 -0.79 9.15 7.07
C GLU A 23 -0.33 10.57 6.63
N GLN A 24 -0.76 11.02 5.46
CA GLN A 24 -0.55 12.39 4.97
C GLN A 24 -1.23 13.42 5.87
N CYS A 25 -2.48 13.19 6.27
CA CYS A 25 -3.20 14.05 7.21
C CYS A 25 -2.48 14.16 8.56
N LYS A 26 -2.04 13.03 9.12
CA LYS A 26 -1.24 13.02 10.35
C LYS A 26 0.06 13.84 10.22
N TYR A 27 0.72 13.74 9.07
CA TYR A 27 1.91 14.54 8.81
C TYR A 27 1.59 16.03 8.81
N TYR A 28 0.49 16.45 8.19
CA TYR A 28 0.07 17.83 8.14
C TYR A 28 -0.28 18.36 9.52
N GLU A 29 -1.03 17.62 10.33
CA GLU A 29 -1.34 17.97 11.72
C GLU A 29 -0.08 18.20 12.55
N ARG A 30 0.91 17.31 12.45
CA ARG A 30 2.18 17.40 13.19
C ARG A 30 3.05 18.59 12.78
N ASN A 31 2.90 19.03 11.53
CA ASN A 31 3.72 20.11 10.98
C ASN A 31 2.95 21.44 10.87
N GLY A 32 1.74 21.53 11.43
CA GLY A 32 0.97 22.75 11.52
C GLY A 32 0.41 23.26 10.19
N TYR A 33 0.14 22.34 9.25
CA TYR A 33 -0.60 22.66 8.02
C TYR A 33 -2.11 22.59 8.28
N ASP A 34 -2.83 23.56 7.77
CA ASP A 34 -4.28 23.50 7.66
C ASP A 34 -4.64 22.67 6.42
N TYR A 35 -5.50 21.67 6.57
CA TYR A 35 -5.89 20.85 5.44
C TYR A 35 -7.37 20.47 5.47
N LYS A 36 -7.89 20.16 4.29
CA LYS A 36 -9.23 19.63 4.11
C LYS A 36 -9.23 18.51 3.08
N VAL A 37 -9.88 17.39 3.39
CA VAL A 37 -10.02 16.26 2.47
C VAL A 37 -11.41 16.24 1.88
N PHE A 38 -11.52 16.20 0.56
CA PHE A 38 -12.74 16.04 -0.20
C PHE A 38 -12.77 14.63 -0.80
N ALA A 39 -13.68 13.79 -0.33
CA ALA A 39 -13.77 12.41 -0.76
C ALA A 39 -15.12 12.09 -1.40
N SER A 40 -15.14 11.33 -2.48
CA SER A 40 -16.38 10.90 -3.12
C SER A 40 -17.21 10.01 -2.19
N LYS A 41 -18.54 10.27 -2.15
CA LYS A 41 -19.55 9.36 -1.61
C LYS A 41 -20.10 8.40 -2.65
N ASP A 42 -19.79 8.61 -3.91
CA ASP A 42 -20.27 7.81 -5.00
C ASP A 42 -19.62 6.42 -4.86
N LYS A 43 -20.40 5.44 -4.43
CA LYS A 43 -19.92 4.10 -4.08
C LYS A 43 -19.34 3.41 -5.30
N SER A 44 -18.11 3.00 -5.23
CA SER A 44 -17.52 2.04 -6.15
C SER A 44 -17.24 0.68 -5.50
N TRP A 45 -17.12 0.61 -4.16
CA TRP A 45 -16.76 -0.59 -3.42
C TRP A 45 -17.47 -0.70 -2.07
N THR A 46 -17.69 -1.93 -1.61
CA THR A 46 -18.43 -2.24 -0.37
C THR A 46 -17.55 -2.52 0.84
N ARG A 47 -16.25 -2.21 0.77
CA ARG A 47 -15.33 -2.48 1.88
C ARG A 47 -15.59 -1.57 3.06
N LYS A 48 -15.69 -2.17 4.24
CA LYS A 48 -15.74 -1.42 5.49
C LYS A 48 -14.44 -0.65 5.65
N ASN A 49 -14.55 0.66 5.92
CA ASN A 49 -13.41 1.49 6.26
C ASN A 49 -13.46 1.78 7.76
N SER A 50 -12.40 1.43 8.45
CA SER A 50 -12.21 1.73 9.89
C SER A 50 -11.65 3.13 10.14
N HIS A 51 -11.17 3.80 9.09
CA HIS A 51 -10.52 5.08 9.24
C HIS A 51 -11.55 6.22 9.36
N LYS A 52 -11.57 6.85 10.53
CA LYS A 52 -12.34 8.06 10.77
C LYS A 52 -11.36 9.21 10.96
N THR A 53 -11.56 10.30 10.22
CA THR A 53 -10.92 11.58 10.50
C THR A 53 -11.96 12.68 10.34
N ASP A 54 -11.97 13.63 11.27
CA ASP A 54 -12.98 14.69 11.34
C ASP A 54 -12.85 15.71 10.19
N ASN A 55 -11.68 15.77 9.55
CA ASN A 55 -11.38 16.70 8.47
C ASN A 55 -11.77 16.18 7.07
N ILE A 56 -12.45 15.02 6.97
CA ILE A 56 -12.91 14.48 5.71
C ILE A 56 -14.36 14.88 5.41
N GLN A 57 -14.52 15.69 4.40
CA GLN A 57 -15.83 16.02 3.84
C GLN A 57 -16.15 15.03 2.71
N GLN A 58 -17.13 14.18 2.93
CA GLN A 58 -17.66 13.30 1.88
C GLN A 58 -18.74 14.04 1.08
N LEU A 59 -18.65 13.97 -0.23
CA LEU A 59 -19.58 14.62 -1.17
C LEU A 59 -19.88 13.75 -2.39
N LYS A 60 -20.99 14.01 -3.05
CA LYS A 60 -21.37 13.33 -4.28
C LYS A 60 -20.86 14.12 -5.47
N PHE A 61 -19.85 13.59 -6.17
CA PHE A 61 -19.37 14.20 -7.42
C PHE A 61 -20.45 14.24 -8.52
N ALA A 62 -21.48 13.38 -8.45
CA ALA A 62 -22.63 13.45 -9.35
C ALA A 62 -23.54 14.66 -9.09
N LYS A 63 -23.31 15.44 -8.02
CA LYS A 63 -24.10 16.65 -7.72
C LYS A 63 -23.30 17.91 -7.96
N SER A 64 -23.72 18.71 -8.94
CA SER A 64 -23.03 19.94 -9.34
C SER A 64 -22.91 20.96 -8.20
N ASP A 65 -23.94 21.14 -7.37
CA ASP A 65 -23.93 22.07 -6.25
C ASP A 65 -22.90 21.70 -5.17
N GLU A 66 -22.76 20.40 -4.87
CA GLU A 66 -21.72 19.92 -3.93
C GLU A 66 -20.31 20.14 -4.52
N VAL A 67 -20.14 19.94 -5.82
CA VAL A 67 -18.87 20.19 -6.54
C VAL A 67 -18.55 21.70 -6.60
N ASP A 68 -19.53 22.57 -6.83
CA ASP A 68 -19.36 24.02 -6.82
C ASP A 68 -18.87 24.54 -5.45
N ALA A 69 -19.46 24.00 -4.37
CA ALA A 69 -19.02 24.33 -3.02
C ALA A 69 -17.58 23.87 -2.76
N MET A 70 -17.21 22.68 -3.26
CA MET A 70 -15.85 22.16 -3.19
C MET A 70 -14.87 23.03 -3.95
N ILE A 71 -15.15 23.39 -5.21
CA ILE A 71 -14.31 24.27 -6.03
C ILE A 71 -14.05 25.60 -5.33
N LYS A 72 -15.09 26.22 -4.76
CA LYS A 72 -14.96 27.46 -3.99
C LYS A 72 -14.05 27.31 -2.77
N CYS A 73 -14.06 26.15 -2.13
CA CYS A 73 -13.19 25.85 -1.01
C CYS A 73 -11.75 25.63 -1.47
N ILE A 74 -11.53 24.80 -2.51
CA ILE A 74 -10.22 24.51 -3.06
C ILE A 74 -9.53 25.80 -3.54
N ASN A 75 -10.25 26.71 -4.19
CA ASN A 75 -9.70 27.97 -4.70
C ASN A 75 -9.31 28.97 -3.57
N LYS A 76 -9.54 28.64 -2.31
CA LYS A 76 -9.03 29.38 -1.14
C LYS A 76 -7.80 28.73 -0.50
N SER A 77 -7.42 27.57 -0.96
CA SER A 77 -6.21 26.87 -0.51
C SER A 77 -4.97 27.39 -1.24
N ASP A 78 -3.80 27.08 -0.72
CA ASP A 78 -2.53 27.39 -1.39
C ASP A 78 -2.25 26.36 -2.50
N ILE A 79 -2.77 25.13 -2.33
CA ILE A 79 -2.58 24.02 -3.27
C ILE A 79 -3.73 23.01 -3.21
N ALA A 80 -3.99 22.32 -4.31
CA ALA A 80 -4.82 21.13 -4.40
C ALA A 80 -3.95 19.88 -4.68
N ILE A 81 -4.12 18.82 -3.87
CA ILE A 81 -3.42 17.55 -4.05
C ILE A 81 -4.44 16.48 -4.42
N ILE A 82 -4.27 15.85 -5.57
CA ILE A 82 -5.16 14.79 -6.05
C ILE A 82 -4.53 13.45 -5.69
N ASN A 83 -5.08 12.75 -4.70
CA ASN A 83 -4.60 11.43 -4.26
C ASN A 83 -5.27 10.27 -5.01
N SER A 84 -6.43 10.49 -5.59
CA SER A 84 -7.07 9.49 -6.44
C SER A 84 -8.03 10.11 -7.44
N LEU A 85 -8.10 9.49 -8.61
CA LEU A 85 -9.07 9.82 -9.66
C LEU A 85 -10.38 9.06 -9.44
N PRO A 86 -11.49 9.52 -10.04
CA PRO A 86 -12.76 8.79 -10.01
C PRO A 86 -12.63 7.36 -10.53
N ALA A 87 -13.28 6.42 -9.87
CA ALA A 87 -13.34 5.04 -10.34
C ALA A 87 -14.19 4.92 -11.62
N LEU A 88 -13.84 3.97 -12.48
CA LEU A 88 -14.58 3.72 -13.74
C LEU A 88 -16.05 3.31 -13.54
N SER A 89 -16.36 2.77 -12.37
CA SER A 89 -17.72 2.38 -12.00
C SER A 89 -18.61 3.55 -11.58
N LEU A 90 -18.07 4.77 -11.55
CA LEU A 90 -18.85 5.95 -11.22
C LEU A 90 -19.76 6.35 -12.41
N LYS A 91 -20.86 7.01 -12.08
CA LYS A 91 -21.76 7.61 -13.07
C LYS A 91 -21.01 8.64 -13.91
N GLU A 92 -21.35 8.74 -15.18
CA GLU A 92 -20.76 9.69 -16.12
C GLU A 92 -20.80 11.13 -15.60
N GLU A 93 -21.92 11.55 -15.00
CA GLU A 93 -22.06 12.87 -14.38
C GLU A 93 -20.98 13.16 -13.30
N ALA A 94 -20.62 12.16 -12.50
CA ALA A 94 -19.57 12.31 -11.50
C ALA A 94 -18.18 12.52 -12.14
N ILE A 95 -17.93 11.85 -13.24
CA ILE A 95 -16.70 11.95 -14.02
C ILE A 95 -16.62 13.33 -14.68
N GLU A 96 -17.69 13.77 -15.35
CA GLU A 96 -17.77 15.08 -15.97
C GLU A 96 -17.64 16.23 -14.97
N ASN A 97 -18.30 16.14 -13.82
CA ASN A 97 -18.14 17.11 -12.74
C ASN A 97 -16.71 17.13 -12.17
N PHE A 98 -16.03 15.97 -12.11
CA PHE A 98 -14.62 15.92 -11.71
C PHE A 98 -13.73 16.64 -12.74
N LYS A 99 -13.94 16.41 -14.04
CA LYS A 99 -13.22 17.13 -15.11
C LYS A 99 -13.48 18.65 -15.05
N ARG A 100 -14.76 19.05 -14.85
CA ARG A 100 -15.14 20.44 -14.66
C ARG A 100 -14.41 21.05 -13.46
N MET A 101 -14.36 20.36 -12.33
CA MET A 101 -13.59 20.79 -11.15
C MET A 101 -12.13 21.06 -11.52
N LEU A 102 -11.48 20.15 -12.23
CA LEU A 102 -10.09 20.34 -12.67
C LEU A 102 -9.90 21.59 -13.52
N SER A 103 -10.85 21.90 -14.41
CA SER A 103 -10.79 23.10 -15.23
C SER A 103 -11.00 24.40 -14.47
N GLU A 104 -11.80 24.36 -13.39
CA GLU A 104 -12.16 25.53 -12.58
C GLU A 104 -11.26 25.79 -11.36
N ILE A 105 -10.40 24.84 -10.99
CA ILE A 105 -9.37 25.03 -9.96
C ILE A 105 -8.35 26.06 -10.43
N LYS A 106 -8.12 27.10 -9.61
CA LYS A 106 -7.21 28.23 -9.88
C LYS A 106 -5.87 28.12 -9.15
N VAL A 107 -5.79 27.26 -8.13
CA VAL A 107 -4.57 27.02 -7.36
C VAL A 107 -3.70 25.98 -8.03
N PRO A 108 -2.40 25.94 -7.73
CA PRO A 108 -1.52 24.86 -8.19
C PRO A 108 -2.05 23.47 -7.82
N VAL A 109 -1.74 22.49 -8.66
CA VAL A 109 -2.22 21.11 -8.49
C VAL A 109 -1.04 20.13 -8.46
N ALA A 110 -0.98 19.29 -7.43
CA ALA A 110 -0.13 18.11 -7.38
C ALA A 110 -0.97 16.85 -7.63
N LEU A 111 -0.51 15.98 -8.51
CA LEU A 111 -1.15 14.69 -8.78
C LEU A 111 -0.30 13.56 -8.19
N ILE A 112 -0.86 12.78 -7.27
CA ILE A 112 -0.22 11.59 -6.71
C ILE A 112 -0.89 10.35 -7.29
N GLN A 113 -0.18 9.62 -8.13
CA GLN A 113 -0.72 8.46 -8.82
C GLN A 113 -0.28 7.16 -8.15
N HIS A 114 -1.25 6.46 -7.59
CA HIS A 114 -1.04 5.20 -6.88
C HIS A 114 -1.22 3.96 -7.76
N ASP A 115 -1.97 4.04 -8.85
CA ASP A 115 -2.26 2.91 -9.71
C ASP A 115 -1.24 2.78 -10.84
N HIS A 116 -0.68 1.59 -11.01
CA HIS A 116 0.21 1.28 -12.13
C HIS A 116 -0.56 0.85 -13.39
N ALA A 117 -1.81 0.41 -13.23
CA ALA A 117 -2.60 -0.14 -14.32
C ALA A 117 -3.31 0.95 -15.13
N MET A 118 -2.72 1.32 -16.26
CA MET A 118 -3.24 2.34 -17.17
C MET A 118 -4.58 2.01 -17.84
N GLN A 119 -4.86 0.72 -18.04
CA GLN A 119 -6.02 0.30 -18.85
C GLN A 119 -7.38 0.70 -18.25
N SER A 120 -7.48 0.75 -16.94
CA SER A 120 -8.71 1.12 -16.25
C SER A 120 -8.91 2.64 -16.15
N ILE A 121 -7.85 3.42 -16.18
CA ILE A 121 -7.88 4.86 -15.90
C ILE A 121 -8.10 5.69 -17.17
N ARG A 122 -7.62 5.21 -18.33
CA ARG A 122 -7.73 5.93 -19.63
C ARG A 122 -9.16 6.11 -20.12
N ARG A 123 -10.09 5.23 -19.72
CA ARG A 123 -11.41 5.14 -20.37
C ARG A 123 -12.34 6.32 -20.13
N ASN A 124 -12.13 7.12 -19.09
CA ASN A 124 -13.05 8.20 -18.75
C ASN A 124 -12.50 9.63 -19.00
N GLY A 125 -11.25 9.75 -19.46
CA GLY A 125 -10.60 11.04 -19.76
C GLY A 125 -10.22 11.88 -18.52
N ALA A 126 -10.60 11.51 -17.31
CA ALA A 126 -10.28 12.27 -16.11
C ALA A 126 -8.77 12.26 -15.81
N LEU A 127 -8.06 11.21 -16.23
CA LEU A 127 -6.61 11.13 -16.11
C LEU A 127 -5.91 12.18 -16.97
N ASP A 128 -6.31 12.31 -18.23
CA ASP A 128 -5.70 13.26 -19.16
C ASP A 128 -5.86 14.71 -18.67
N GLU A 129 -7.04 15.02 -18.15
CA GLU A 129 -7.30 16.36 -17.59
C GLU A 129 -6.51 16.61 -16.31
N ALA A 130 -6.37 15.58 -15.45
CA ALA A 130 -5.56 15.69 -14.22
C ALA A 130 -4.07 15.87 -14.56
N ILE A 131 -3.52 15.12 -15.54
CA ILE A 131 -2.13 15.25 -16.00
C ILE A 131 -1.89 16.65 -16.56
N LYS A 132 -2.76 17.15 -17.44
CA LYS A 132 -2.63 18.49 -18.03
C LYS A 132 -2.72 19.60 -17.00
N LYS A 133 -3.50 19.39 -15.93
CA LYS A 133 -3.71 20.38 -14.86
C LYS A 133 -2.59 20.39 -13.82
N ALA A 134 -1.87 19.29 -13.66
CA ALA A 134 -0.85 19.14 -12.63
C ALA A 134 0.38 20.03 -12.89
N ASN A 135 0.83 20.71 -11.85
CA ASN A 135 2.12 21.40 -11.81
C ASN A 135 3.26 20.44 -11.44
N ILE A 136 2.94 19.35 -10.73
CA ILE A 136 3.87 18.27 -10.39
C ILE A 136 3.12 16.94 -10.30
N ILE A 137 3.76 15.87 -10.73
CA ILE A 137 3.19 14.51 -10.74
C ILE A 137 4.08 13.57 -9.95
N PHE A 138 3.50 12.88 -8.98
CA PHE A 138 4.19 11.86 -8.18
C PHE A 138 3.79 10.46 -8.64
N VAL A 139 4.77 9.58 -8.82
CA VAL A 139 4.63 8.20 -9.31
C VAL A 139 5.43 7.23 -8.47
N HIS A 140 5.05 5.96 -8.41
CA HIS A 140 5.85 4.94 -7.70
C HIS A 140 7.18 4.63 -8.40
N SER A 141 7.20 4.77 -9.71
CA SER A 141 8.40 4.60 -10.53
C SER A 141 8.33 5.52 -11.76
N THR A 142 9.42 6.23 -12.04
CA THR A 142 9.54 7.08 -13.23
C THR A 142 9.66 6.27 -14.53
N THR A 143 9.83 4.95 -14.45
CA THR A 143 9.94 4.05 -15.61
C THR A 143 8.66 3.26 -15.89
N ASN A 144 7.60 3.45 -15.08
CA ASN A 144 6.35 2.73 -15.27
C ASN A 144 5.52 3.28 -16.45
N ASP A 145 4.52 2.51 -16.88
CA ASP A 145 3.67 2.89 -18.03
C ASP A 145 2.92 4.22 -17.81
N PHE A 146 2.58 4.53 -16.56
CA PHE A 146 1.93 5.80 -16.24
C PHE A 146 2.89 6.98 -16.41
N ALA A 147 4.12 6.87 -15.92
CA ALA A 147 5.11 7.94 -16.06
C ALA A 147 5.39 8.24 -17.52
N LYS A 148 5.59 7.20 -18.35
CA LYS A 148 5.77 7.35 -19.81
C LYS A 148 4.56 8.01 -20.47
N TYR A 149 3.36 7.60 -20.09
CA TYR A 149 2.14 8.22 -20.63
C TYR A 149 2.00 9.69 -20.21
N ALA A 150 2.32 10.02 -18.96
CA ALA A 150 2.30 11.40 -18.50
C ALA A 150 3.32 12.26 -19.26
N GLU A 151 4.53 11.75 -19.49
CA GLU A 151 5.55 12.43 -20.32
C GLU A 151 5.05 12.74 -21.73
N GLU A 152 4.37 11.80 -22.38
CA GLU A 152 3.76 12.02 -23.71
C GLU A 152 2.71 13.14 -23.70
N LYS A 153 2.05 13.40 -22.55
CA LYS A 153 0.99 14.40 -22.44
C LYS A 153 1.46 15.79 -22.04
N VAL A 154 2.49 15.89 -21.22
CA VAL A 154 2.98 17.17 -20.67
C VAL A 154 4.30 17.66 -21.29
N GLY A 155 4.85 16.90 -22.24
CA GLY A 155 6.09 17.25 -22.94
C GLY A 155 7.36 16.68 -22.29
N PRO A 156 8.54 17.06 -22.76
CA PRO A 156 9.80 16.48 -22.33
C PRO A 156 10.03 16.64 -20.82
N LYS A 157 10.69 15.66 -20.25
CA LYS A 157 11.03 15.60 -18.82
C LYS A 157 11.78 16.84 -18.39
N VAL A 158 11.34 17.34 -17.23
CA VAL A 158 12.26 18.06 -16.35
C VAL A 158 12.93 17.01 -15.49
N ASP A 159 14.25 16.95 -15.50
CA ASP A 159 14.96 16.17 -14.51
C ASP A 159 14.79 16.82 -13.11
N LEU A 160 15.23 16.12 -12.05
CA LEU A 160 15.14 16.60 -10.66
C LEU A 160 15.90 17.94 -10.43
N PHE A 161 16.57 18.49 -11.44
CA PHE A 161 17.42 19.68 -11.38
C PHE A 161 16.90 20.88 -12.16
N GLY A 162 15.71 20.74 -12.80
CA GLY A 162 14.87 21.88 -13.12
C GLY A 162 15.33 22.82 -14.22
N THR A 163 15.64 22.35 -15.40
CA THR A 163 16.11 23.27 -16.47
C THR A 163 15.27 23.32 -17.74
N GLU A 164 14.15 22.60 -17.87
CA GLU A 164 13.37 22.65 -19.12
C GLU A 164 11.87 22.74 -18.91
N GLU A 165 11.15 23.25 -19.90
CA GLU A 165 9.71 23.48 -19.93
C GLU A 165 8.92 22.16 -19.88
N GLY A 166 8.32 21.83 -18.72
CA GLY A 166 7.46 20.65 -18.56
C GLY A 166 7.01 20.44 -17.12
N THR A 167 6.06 19.55 -16.92
CA THR A 167 5.60 19.18 -15.57
C THR A 167 6.54 18.14 -14.95
N PRO A 168 7.15 18.40 -13.78
CA PRO A 168 8.02 17.45 -13.11
C PRO A 168 7.31 16.15 -12.76
N ILE A 169 7.95 15.01 -13.05
CA ILE A 169 7.47 13.68 -12.68
C ILE A 169 8.45 13.07 -11.70
N VAL A 170 8.02 12.92 -10.44
CA VAL A 170 8.87 12.55 -9.31
C VAL A 170 8.46 11.21 -8.74
N ALA A 171 9.44 10.33 -8.49
CA ALA A 171 9.17 9.09 -7.79
C ALA A 171 8.91 9.33 -6.31
N PHE A 172 7.84 8.72 -5.78
CA PHE A 172 7.52 8.72 -4.35
C PHE A 172 7.35 7.30 -3.83
N GLN A 173 7.29 7.17 -2.52
CA GLN A 173 6.93 5.93 -1.84
C GLN A 173 5.85 6.21 -0.79
N PRO A 174 4.90 5.29 -0.56
CA PRO A 174 3.94 5.46 0.52
C PRO A 174 4.67 5.37 1.86
N GLY A 175 4.34 6.27 2.79
CA GLY A 175 4.95 6.32 4.12
C GLY A 175 3.96 5.93 5.21
N MET A 176 4.47 5.36 6.31
CA MET A 176 3.70 5.03 7.50
C MET A 176 4.44 5.53 8.75
N PHE A 177 3.71 6.00 9.77
CA PHE A 177 4.33 6.35 11.05
C PHE A 177 4.66 5.08 11.85
N PHE A 178 5.88 4.60 11.71
CA PHE A 178 6.36 3.34 12.28
C PHE A 178 6.26 3.32 13.80
N ASP A 179 6.65 4.40 14.49
CA ASP A 179 6.64 4.44 15.95
C ASP A 179 5.22 4.38 16.53
N GLU A 180 4.19 4.89 15.83
CA GLU A 180 2.81 4.78 16.29
C GLU A 180 2.32 3.33 16.30
N VAL A 181 2.62 2.58 15.24
CA VAL A 181 2.23 1.17 15.15
C VAL A 181 3.04 0.36 16.14
N LYS A 182 4.36 0.60 16.22
CA LYS A 182 5.24 -0.07 17.19
C LYS A 182 4.77 0.13 18.62
N SER A 183 4.41 1.34 19.00
CA SER A 183 3.98 1.63 20.38
C SER A 183 2.74 0.84 20.82
N LYS A 184 1.88 0.44 19.88
CA LYS A 184 0.63 -0.29 20.15
C LYS A 184 0.77 -1.80 20.02
N TYR A 185 1.55 -2.27 19.03
CA TYR A 185 1.50 -3.65 18.57
C TYR A 185 2.84 -4.39 18.68
N TRP A 186 3.94 -3.71 19.04
CA TRP A 186 5.23 -4.37 19.14
C TRP A 186 5.28 -5.36 20.27
N LYS A 187 5.42 -6.64 19.93
CA LYS A 187 5.66 -7.69 20.93
C LYS A 187 7.10 -7.59 21.43
N THR A 188 7.27 -7.56 22.76
CA THR A 188 8.59 -7.37 23.37
C THR A 188 9.56 -8.51 23.04
N LYS A 189 9.04 -9.76 22.98
CA LYS A 189 9.80 -10.96 22.64
C LYS A 189 9.00 -11.83 21.69
N ILE A 190 9.69 -12.57 20.83
CA ILE A 190 9.16 -13.70 20.09
C ILE A 190 9.63 -14.97 20.78
N ASP A 191 8.70 -15.71 21.38
CA ASP A 191 8.97 -17.00 22.00
C ASP A 191 9.07 -18.11 20.94
N ILE A 192 9.56 -19.28 21.32
CA ILE A 192 9.66 -20.42 20.40
C ILE A 192 8.29 -20.84 19.87
N GLN A 193 7.24 -20.77 20.70
CA GLN A 193 5.88 -21.06 20.26
C GLN A 193 5.37 -20.08 19.19
N ASP A 194 5.76 -18.80 19.26
CA ASP A 194 5.40 -17.83 18.22
C ASP A 194 6.06 -18.20 16.89
N THR A 195 7.27 -18.78 16.90
CA THR A 195 7.96 -19.21 15.69
C THR A 195 7.29 -20.38 14.99
N MET A 196 6.41 -21.10 15.68
CA MET A 196 5.53 -22.11 15.05
C MET A 196 4.36 -21.50 14.29
N HIS A 197 4.12 -20.17 14.44
CA HIS A 197 3.02 -19.49 13.79
C HIS A 197 3.51 -18.58 12.66
N HIS A 198 3.02 -18.86 11.47
CA HIS A 198 3.32 -18.16 10.22
C HIS A 198 2.07 -17.45 9.71
N LYS A 199 2.22 -16.25 9.18
CA LYS A 199 1.08 -15.48 8.67
C LYS A 199 1.39 -14.87 7.31
N TRP A 200 0.61 -15.27 6.32
CA TRP A 200 0.58 -14.59 5.04
C TRP A 200 -0.50 -13.50 5.03
N ILE A 201 -0.18 -12.34 4.45
CA ILE A 201 -1.11 -11.22 4.32
C ILE A 201 -1.17 -10.71 2.89
N GLY A 202 -2.36 -10.53 2.36
CA GLY A 202 -2.56 -9.97 1.03
C GLY A 202 -3.93 -10.26 0.44
N ARG A 203 -4.18 -9.72 -0.75
CA ARG A 203 -5.34 -10.12 -1.54
C ARG A 203 -5.04 -11.42 -2.28
N THR A 204 -6.07 -12.20 -2.57
CA THR A 204 -5.96 -13.43 -3.36
C THR A 204 -5.81 -13.18 -4.86
N THR A 205 -4.86 -12.35 -5.21
CA THR A 205 -4.46 -12.12 -6.59
C THR A 205 -3.15 -12.85 -6.89
N SER A 206 -2.99 -13.38 -8.11
CA SER A 206 -1.84 -14.22 -8.48
C SER A 206 -0.48 -13.59 -8.19
N TRP A 207 -0.38 -12.26 -8.25
CA TRP A 207 0.86 -11.55 -8.00
C TRP A 207 1.17 -11.31 -6.51
N LYS A 208 0.26 -11.66 -5.58
CA LYS A 208 0.48 -11.56 -4.13
C LYS A 208 1.14 -12.78 -3.51
N GLY A 209 1.42 -13.82 -4.29
CA GLY A 209 2.20 -14.96 -3.86
C GLY A 209 1.48 -15.92 -2.89
N TYR A 210 0.13 -15.93 -2.86
CA TYR A 210 -0.59 -16.86 -1.99
C TYR A 210 -0.39 -18.33 -2.40
N LYS A 211 -0.24 -18.60 -3.70
CA LYS A 211 0.02 -19.94 -4.23
C LYS A 211 1.36 -20.48 -3.76
N GLU A 212 2.35 -19.63 -3.77
CA GLU A 212 3.70 -19.93 -3.33
C GLU A 212 3.75 -20.16 -1.83
N MET A 213 3.00 -19.37 -1.07
CA MET A 213 2.87 -19.60 0.36
C MET A 213 2.19 -20.92 0.67
N PHE A 214 1.13 -21.28 -0.09
CA PHE A 214 0.44 -22.54 0.09
C PHE A 214 1.32 -23.75 -0.25
N ALA A 215 2.07 -23.67 -1.35
CA ALA A 215 3.04 -24.70 -1.70
C ALA A 215 4.13 -24.83 -0.62
N PHE A 216 4.70 -23.71 -0.18
CA PHE A 216 5.70 -23.68 0.89
C PHE A 216 5.18 -24.27 2.20
N HIS A 217 3.92 -23.97 2.58
CA HIS A 217 3.28 -24.56 3.74
C HIS A 217 3.20 -26.08 3.64
N ASN A 218 2.66 -26.60 2.53
CA ASN A 218 2.51 -28.06 2.34
C ASN A 218 3.85 -28.80 2.29
N ASP A 219 4.85 -28.20 1.67
CA ASP A 219 6.15 -28.86 1.46
C ASP A 219 7.03 -28.81 2.71
N HIS A 220 6.89 -27.78 3.56
CA HIS A 220 7.80 -27.54 4.68
C HIS A 220 7.10 -27.31 6.02
N LEU A 221 6.15 -26.34 6.13
CA LEU A 221 5.63 -25.92 7.41
C LEU A 221 4.76 -27.01 8.04
N LYS A 222 3.84 -27.59 7.29
CA LYS A 222 2.94 -28.65 7.75
C LYS A 222 3.71 -29.88 8.25
N GLN A 223 4.79 -30.25 7.56
CA GLN A 223 5.61 -31.41 7.93
C GLN A 223 6.38 -31.20 9.25
N ASN A 224 6.42 -29.97 9.76
CA ASN A 224 7.06 -29.56 11.01
C ASN A 224 6.07 -29.02 12.03
N ASP A 225 4.78 -29.38 11.93
CA ASP A 225 3.70 -29.00 12.84
C ASP A 225 3.56 -27.46 13.01
N MET A 226 3.83 -26.69 11.95
CA MET A 226 3.75 -25.24 11.97
C MET A 226 2.41 -24.76 11.44
N LEU A 227 1.78 -23.85 12.17
CA LEU A 227 0.50 -23.23 11.81
C LEU A 227 0.67 -22.09 10.81
N THR A 228 -0.13 -22.07 9.76
CA THR A 228 -0.21 -20.95 8.82
C THR A 228 -1.57 -20.26 8.85
N THR A 229 -1.55 -18.96 9.03
CA THR A 229 -2.74 -18.09 8.92
C THR A 229 -2.68 -17.29 7.63
N TYR A 230 -3.77 -17.32 6.88
CA TYR A 230 -3.97 -16.49 5.69
C TYR A 230 -4.92 -15.35 6.01
N GLU A 231 -4.54 -14.11 5.70
CA GLU A 231 -5.36 -12.95 6.00
C GLU A 231 -5.53 -12.03 4.79
N GLY A 232 -6.74 -11.50 4.61
CA GLY A 232 -7.10 -10.67 3.45
C GLY A 232 -7.62 -11.47 2.27
N ILE A 233 -8.09 -12.68 2.51
CA ILE A 233 -8.68 -13.55 1.50
C ILE A 233 -9.97 -12.92 0.97
N GLU A 234 -10.04 -12.73 -0.33
CA GLU A 234 -11.20 -12.20 -1.03
C GLU A 234 -11.75 -13.23 -2.01
N ARG A 235 -13.06 -13.27 -2.17
CA ARG A 235 -13.68 -13.96 -3.30
C ARG A 235 -13.19 -13.32 -4.60
N SER A 236 -12.20 -13.91 -5.24
CA SER A 236 -11.73 -13.49 -6.54
C SER A 236 -11.72 -14.66 -7.50
N PRO A 237 -11.97 -14.45 -8.81
CA PRO A 237 -11.79 -15.48 -9.82
C PRO A 237 -10.41 -16.12 -9.83
N ALA A 238 -9.39 -15.41 -9.34
CA ALA A 238 -8.03 -15.94 -9.21
C ALA A 238 -7.93 -17.04 -8.13
N PHE A 239 -8.80 -17.05 -7.14
CA PHE A 239 -8.91 -18.08 -6.12
C PHE A 239 -9.57 -19.35 -6.66
N LEU A 240 -10.52 -19.20 -7.60
CA LEU A 240 -11.24 -20.30 -8.22
C LEU A 240 -10.37 -21.23 -9.09
N GLY A 241 -9.17 -20.80 -9.46
CA GLY A 241 -8.20 -21.61 -10.18
C GLY A 241 -7.45 -22.62 -9.32
N PHE A 242 -7.66 -22.66 -8.01
CA PHE A 242 -7.10 -23.63 -7.09
C PHE A 242 -8.10 -24.78 -6.88
N ARG A 243 -7.73 -25.97 -7.32
CA ARG A 243 -8.62 -27.13 -7.25
C ARG A 243 -8.94 -27.54 -5.81
N GLU A 244 -7.97 -27.39 -4.92
CA GLU A 244 -8.10 -27.67 -3.49
C GLU A 244 -8.83 -26.57 -2.72
N LEU A 245 -9.00 -25.40 -3.32
CA LEU A 245 -9.71 -24.25 -2.75
C LEU A 245 -11.15 -24.11 -3.26
N SER A 246 -11.64 -25.04 -4.11
CA SER A 246 -13.04 -25.03 -4.56
C SER A 246 -14.03 -25.28 -3.39
N GLU A 247 -13.66 -26.12 -2.44
CA GLU A 247 -14.40 -26.36 -1.20
C GLU A 247 -14.32 -25.15 -0.27
N PHE A 248 -13.21 -24.48 -0.23
CA PHE A 248 -12.99 -23.22 0.49
C PHE A 248 -13.95 -22.10 0.06
N ASN A 249 -14.28 -22.00 -1.22
CA ASN A 249 -15.26 -21.03 -1.69
C ASN A 249 -16.69 -21.30 -1.18
N ASN A 250 -17.01 -22.52 -0.83
CA ASN A 250 -18.29 -22.87 -0.23
C ASN A 250 -18.34 -22.44 1.25
N LEU A 251 -17.26 -22.66 1.98
CA LEU A 251 -17.09 -22.17 3.36
C LEU A 251 -17.10 -20.65 3.43
N LEU A 252 -16.38 -19.96 2.54
CA LEU A 252 -16.43 -18.49 2.39
C LEU A 252 -17.85 -17.95 2.12
N ALA A 253 -18.80 -18.80 1.74
CA ALA A 253 -20.18 -18.40 1.51
C ALA A 253 -20.99 -18.23 2.80
N GLU A 254 -20.62 -18.91 3.87
CA GLU A 254 -21.38 -18.99 5.11
C GLU A 254 -21.02 -17.89 6.10
N ASP A 255 -19.72 -17.52 6.25
CA ASP A 255 -19.30 -16.35 7.02
C ASP A 255 -18.10 -15.63 6.36
N PRO A 256 -18.25 -14.43 5.83
CA PRO A 256 -17.18 -13.71 5.11
C PRO A 256 -16.11 -13.08 6.00
N ASN A 257 -16.13 -13.25 7.30
CA ASN A 257 -15.24 -12.52 8.20
C ASN A 257 -14.23 -13.39 8.95
N GLU A 258 -14.53 -14.65 9.19
CA GLU A 258 -13.64 -15.55 9.94
C GLU A 258 -13.88 -17.00 9.49
N TYR A 259 -12.81 -17.67 9.06
CA TYR A 259 -12.87 -19.07 8.64
C TYR A 259 -11.81 -19.87 9.36
N ASP A 260 -12.30 -20.85 10.08
CA ASP A 260 -11.49 -21.96 10.53
C ASP A 260 -11.62 -23.08 9.48
N LEU A 261 -10.53 -23.35 8.76
CA LEU A 261 -10.49 -24.37 7.70
C LEU A 261 -10.29 -25.78 8.26
N ASN A 262 -10.61 -26.00 9.53
CA ASN A 262 -10.34 -27.27 10.21
C ASN A 262 -11.02 -28.47 9.56
N ASP A 263 -12.04 -28.28 8.72
CA ASP A 263 -12.78 -29.39 8.08
C ASP A 263 -12.24 -29.84 6.71
N GLY A 264 -11.17 -29.27 6.18
CA GLY A 264 -10.66 -29.67 4.85
C GLY A 264 -9.15 -29.58 4.67
N TYR A 265 -8.47 -28.76 5.48
CA TYR A 265 -7.04 -28.48 5.34
C TYR A 265 -6.20 -28.88 6.56
N GLY A 266 -6.85 -29.42 7.61
CA GLY A 266 -6.22 -29.78 8.88
C GLY A 266 -6.13 -28.61 9.85
N ASP A 267 -5.79 -28.93 11.11
CA ASP A 267 -5.68 -27.97 12.23
C ASP A 267 -4.51 -26.97 12.07
N ASP A 268 -3.78 -27.05 10.97
CA ASP A 268 -2.56 -26.31 10.66
C ASP A 268 -2.76 -25.08 9.78
N VAL A 269 -4.00 -24.83 9.30
CA VAL A 269 -4.31 -23.68 8.42
C VAL A 269 -5.53 -22.92 8.92
N HIS A 270 -5.35 -21.62 9.17
CA HIS A 270 -6.44 -20.69 9.49
C HIS A 270 -6.58 -19.63 8.42
N VAL A 271 -7.80 -19.23 8.09
CA VAL A 271 -8.08 -18.24 7.04
C VAL A 271 -9.04 -17.16 7.52
N PHE A 272 -8.65 -15.91 7.30
CA PHE A 272 -9.45 -14.74 7.61
C PHE A 272 -9.79 -13.97 6.33
N GLY A 273 -11.00 -13.44 6.28
CA GLY A 273 -11.51 -12.61 5.19
C GLY A 273 -10.85 -11.20 5.13
N PRO A 274 -11.49 -10.27 4.42
CA PRO A 274 -11.07 -8.87 4.40
C PRO A 274 -11.03 -8.30 5.82
N TYR A 275 -9.90 -7.72 6.21
CA TYR A 275 -9.61 -7.30 7.57
C TYR A 275 -9.82 -5.79 7.81
N VAL A 276 -10.10 -5.46 9.06
CA VAL A 276 -9.88 -4.12 9.62
C VAL A 276 -8.41 -4.04 10.06
N GLN A 277 -7.76 -2.93 9.75
CA GLN A 277 -6.30 -2.81 9.94
C GLN A 277 -5.85 -3.09 11.37
N GLU A 278 -6.55 -2.53 12.36
CA GLU A 278 -6.20 -2.69 13.78
C GLU A 278 -6.26 -4.16 14.22
N GLU A 279 -7.29 -4.88 13.83
CA GLU A 279 -7.44 -6.30 14.12
C GLU A 279 -6.35 -7.14 13.46
N MET A 280 -6.02 -6.80 12.21
CA MET A 280 -4.93 -7.46 11.49
C MET A 280 -3.58 -7.23 12.17
N LEU A 281 -3.28 -6.00 12.58
CA LEU A 281 -2.04 -5.66 13.29
C LEU A 281 -1.95 -6.39 14.63
N GLU A 282 -3.07 -6.48 15.37
CA GLU A 282 -3.13 -7.25 16.62
C GLU A 282 -2.85 -8.73 16.37
N ARG A 283 -3.49 -9.35 15.37
CA ARG A 283 -3.22 -10.74 15.01
C ARG A 283 -1.79 -10.94 14.48
N MET A 284 -1.25 -9.98 13.71
CA MET A 284 0.13 -10.04 13.22
C MET A 284 1.15 -10.01 14.38
N SER A 285 0.90 -9.24 15.42
CA SER A 285 1.80 -9.15 16.58
C SER A 285 1.91 -10.46 17.38
N LYS A 286 1.03 -11.42 17.14
CA LYS A 286 0.98 -12.72 17.86
C LYS A 286 1.69 -13.86 17.11
N VAL A 287 2.26 -13.61 15.93
CA VAL A 287 2.93 -14.63 15.13
C VAL A 287 4.44 -14.36 15.04
N GLY A 288 5.21 -15.42 14.76
CA GLY A 288 6.67 -15.31 14.64
C GLY A 288 7.10 -14.77 13.29
N PHE A 289 6.47 -15.23 12.21
CA PHE A 289 6.84 -14.88 10.83
C PHE A 289 5.68 -14.29 10.06
N GLY A 290 5.93 -13.14 9.39
CA GLY A 290 4.96 -12.46 8.55
C GLY A 290 5.38 -12.44 7.09
N TYR A 291 4.54 -12.99 6.22
CA TYR A 291 4.84 -13.17 4.80
C TYR A 291 4.15 -12.11 3.96
N GLN A 292 4.94 -11.42 3.14
CA GLN A 292 4.47 -10.58 2.05
C GLN A 292 5.21 -11.00 0.77
N LEU A 293 4.54 -11.78 -0.06
CA LEU A 293 5.15 -12.47 -1.19
C LEU A 293 4.79 -11.85 -2.55
N SER A 294 4.50 -10.55 -2.57
CA SER A 294 4.17 -9.83 -3.81
C SER A 294 5.24 -9.98 -4.87
N ARG A 295 4.80 -10.19 -6.12
CA ARG A 295 5.63 -10.41 -7.31
C ARG A 295 5.44 -9.26 -8.30
N MET A 296 5.73 -8.05 -7.92
CA MET A 296 5.65 -6.95 -8.87
C MET A 296 6.82 -7.02 -9.86
N LYS A 297 6.56 -6.66 -11.11
CA LYS A 297 7.61 -6.58 -12.13
C LYS A 297 8.56 -5.44 -11.79
N GLU A 298 9.86 -5.64 -11.99
CA GLU A 298 10.92 -4.68 -11.63
C GLU A 298 10.68 -3.26 -12.14
N HIS A 299 10.16 -3.12 -13.36
CA HIS A 299 9.89 -1.80 -13.94
C HIS A 299 8.70 -1.04 -13.33
N PHE A 300 7.94 -1.66 -12.44
CA PHE A 300 6.87 -0.99 -11.68
C PHE A 300 7.32 -0.46 -10.33
N ILE A 301 8.48 -0.94 -9.82
CA ILE A 301 8.96 -0.64 -8.48
C ILE A 301 10.32 0.05 -8.60
N GLN A 302 10.43 1.26 -8.12
CA GLN A 302 11.70 1.96 -8.05
C GLN A 302 12.18 2.11 -6.60
N ARG A 303 11.31 2.53 -5.70
CA ARG A 303 11.61 2.74 -4.27
C ARG A 303 10.49 2.31 -3.35
N SER A 304 9.35 1.93 -3.90
CA SER A 304 8.13 1.74 -3.13
C SER A 304 7.98 0.30 -2.68
N ILE A 305 7.69 0.10 -1.40
CA ILE A 305 7.16 -1.14 -0.86
C ILE A 305 5.70 -0.94 -0.43
N GLU A 306 4.96 -2.03 -0.33
CA GLU A 306 3.56 -1.96 0.08
C GLU A 306 3.43 -1.72 1.59
N TYR A 307 2.32 -1.13 2.00
CA TYR A 307 2.01 -0.94 3.42
C TYR A 307 2.07 -2.23 4.24
N THR A 308 1.68 -3.35 3.65
CA THR A 308 1.72 -4.65 4.32
C THR A 308 3.12 -5.09 4.73
N HIS A 309 4.16 -4.71 3.99
CA HIS A 309 5.55 -4.93 4.42
C HIS A 309 5.87 -4.13 5.68
N CYS A 310 5.48 -2.85 5.70
CA CYS A 310 5.68 -1.99 6.87
C CYS A 310 4.90 -2.48 8.09
N GLU A 311 3.67 -2.95 7.87
CA GLU A 311 2.80 -3.48 8.91
C GLU A 311 3.39 -4.71 9.59
N VAL A 312 3.92 -5.66 8.80
CA VAL A 312 4.64 -6.82 9.34
C VAL A 312 5.80 -6.38 10.23
N VAL A 313 6.63 -5.47 9.73
CA VAL A 313 7.83 -5.00 10.43
C VAL A 313 7.46 -4.25 11.72
N CYS A 314 6.45 -3.37 11.68
CA CYS A 314 6.06 -2.55 12.83
C CYS A 314 5.46 -3.34 13.99
N THR A 315 4.92 -4.54 13.75
CA THR A 315 4.43 -5.43 14.81
C THR A 315 5.53 -6.22 15.51
N GLY A 316 6.75 -6.13 14.99
CA GLY A 316 7.90 -6.89 15.50
C GLY A 316 7.87 -8.37 15.12
N THR A 317 7.10 -8.73 14.13
CA THR A 317 7.11 -10.03 13.47
C THR A 317 8.33 -10.12 12.55
N ILE A 318 8.96 -11.29 12.43
CA ILE A 318 10.09 -11.49 11.51
C ILE A 318 9.57 -11.46 10.08
N PRO A 319 10.02 -10.51 9.24
CA PRO A 319 9.53 -10.40 7.87
C PRO A 319 10.11 -11.48 6.96
N VAL A 320 9.22 -12.12 6.20
CA VAL A 320 9.56 -13.05 5.12
C VAL A 320 9.02 -12.45 3.82
N PHE A 321 9.90 -11.86 3.02
CA PHE A 321 9.51 -11.10 1.84
C PHE A 321 10.08 -11.72 0.56
N ASN A 322 9.34 -11.59 -0.54
CA ASN A 322 9.75 -12.13 -1.83
C ASN A 322 11.10 -11.52 -2.27
N LYS A 323 12.08 -12.38 -2.57
CA LYS A 323 13.42 -11.97 -2.99
C LYS A 323 13.39 -11.10 -4.25
N LYS A 324 12.57 -11.46 -5.25
CA LYS A 324 12.42 -10.68 -6.48
C LYS A 324 11.87 -9.28 -6.21
N TYR A 325 11.02 -9.14 -5.20
CA TYR A 325 10.53 -7.83 -4.78
C TYR A 325 11.67 -7.01 -4.14
N GLY A 326 12.48 -7.64 -3.29
CA GLY A 326 13.66 -7.01 -2.71
C GLY A 326 14.72 -6.61 -3.74
N ASP A 327 14.87 -7.41 -4.82
CA ASP A 327 15.76 -7.10 -5.95
C ASP A 327 15.25 -5.91 -6.79
N ALA A 328 13.95 -5.66 -6.79
CA ALA A 328 13.33 -4.55 -7.53
C ALA A 328 13.33 -3.22 -6.75
N CYS A 329 13.36 -3.27 -5.41
CA CYS A 329 13.31 -2.09 -4.56
C CYS A 329 14.72 -1.54 -4.27
N THR A 330 14.90 -0.22 -4.45
CA THR A 330 16.13 0.48 -4.07
C THR A 330 15.92 1.25 -2.77
N HIS A 331 16.77 1.01 -1.78
CA HIS A 331 16.69 1.69 -0.48
C HIS A 331 17.10 3.17 -0.61
N ARG A 332 16.23 4.07 -0.11
CA ARG A 332 16.40 5.53 -0.30
C ARG A 332 17.74 6.09 0.22
N HIS A 333 18.21 5.59 1.36
CA HIS A 333 19.45 6.09 1.98
C HIS A 333 20.70 5.35 1.51
N TYR A 334 20.59 4.07 1.16
CA TYR A 334 21.75 3.28 0.76
C TYR A 334 22.01 3.30 -0.74
N GLY A 335 21.00 3.64 -1.56
CA GLY A 335 21.11 3.62 -3.02
C GLY A 335 21.32 2.22 -3.62
N LYS A 336 21.15 1.16 -2.82
CA LYS A 336 21.32 -0.24 -3.18
C LYS A 336 19.98 -0.97 -3.20
N LYS A 337 19.88 -2.08 -3.91
CA LYS A 337 18.74 -2.99 -3.81
C LYS A 337 18.61 -3.52 -2.39
N PHE A 338 17.39 -3.80 -1.95
CA PHE A 338 17.17 -4.30 -0.58
C PHE A 338 17.95 -5.59 -0.31
N THR A 339 17.99 -6.51 -1.28
CA THR A 339 18.73 -7.76 -1.17
C THR A 339 20.26 -7.60 -1.14
N GLU A 340 20.76 -6.45 -1.56
CA GLU A 340 22.19 -6.09 -1.53
C GLU A 340 22.58 -5.33 -0.24
N CYS A 341 21.59 -4.94 0.58
CA CYS A 341 21.84 -4.26 1.84
C CYS A 341 22.13 -5.26 2.96
N GLU A 342 23.04 -4.87 3.85
CA GLU A 342 23.30 -5.61 5.09
C GLU A 342 22.25 -5.28 6.16
N ASN A 343 22.08 -6.18 7.12
CA ASN A 343 21.22 -5.99 8.29
C ASN A 343 19.78 -5.58 7.95
N THR A 344 19.21 -6.14 6.89
CA THR A 344 17.81 -5.88 6.53
C THR A 344 16.82 -6.47 7.52
N GLY A 345 17.26 -7.44 8.34
CA GLY A 345 16.40 -8.20 9.25
C GLY A 345 15.33 -9.04 8.56
N THR A 346 15.48 -9.31 7.27
CA THR A 346 14.48 -9.96 6.41
C THR A 346 14.94 -11.36 6.02
N VAL A 347 14.06 -12.35 6.13
CA VAL A 347 14.20 -13.62 5.45
C VAL A 347 13.71 -13.45 4.01
N TRP A 348 14.59 -13.70 3.04
CA TRP A 348 14.23 -13.58 1.63
C TRP A 348 13.61 -14.88 1.13
N PHE A 349 12.32 -14.81 0.77
CA PHE A 349 11.58 -15.92 0.22
C PHE A 349 11.99 -16.14 -1.24
N ASP A 350 12.63 -17.28 -1.51
CA ASP A 350 13.00 -17.69 -2.85
C ASP A 350 11.98 -18.70 -3.40
N GLU A 351 11.14 -18.25 -4.34
CA GLU A 351 10.08 -19.08 -4.94
C GLU A 351 10.59 -20.26 -5.79
N HIS A 352 11.89 -20.27 -6.08
CA HIS A 352 12.57 -21.35 -6.80
C HIS A 352 13.40 -22.28 -5.89
N ASN A 353 13.54 -21.91 -4.61
CA ASN A 353 14.31 -22.66 -3.63
C ASN A 353 13.69 -22.51 -2.22
N PHE A 354 12.61 -23.23 -1.99
CA PHE A 354 11.92 -23.24 -0.69
C PHE A 354 12.82 -23.75 0.45
N ASP A 355 13.70 -24.72 0.17
CA ASP A 355 14.64 -25.24 1.16
C ASP A 355 15.54 -24.15 1.73
N SER A 356 16.03 -23.24 0.89
CA SER A 356 16.85 -22.12 1.34
C SER A 356 16.09 -21.21 2.29
N THR A 357 14.82 -20.90 1.99
CA THR A 357 13.96 -20.09 2.87
C THR A 357 13.67 -20.83 4.18
N PHE A 358 13.35 -22.13 4.10
CA PHE A 358 13.02 -22.92 5.28
C PHE A 358 14.22 -23.11 6.21
N ASN A 359 15.39 -23.37 5.67
CA ASN A 359 16.63 -23.46 6.46
C ASN A 359 16.96 -22.16 7.18
N ALA A 360 16.71 -21.00 6.56
CA ALA A 360 16.86 -19.70 7.21
C ALA A 360 15.86 -19.50 8.37
N ILE A 361 14.65 -20.04 8.23
CA ILE A 361 13.64 -20.04 9.30
C ILE A 361 14.08 -20.98 10.43
N LEU A 362 14.48 -22.21 10.12
CA LEU A 362 14.94 -23.20 11.13
C LEU A 362 16.13 -22.67 11.95
N ASP A 363 17.10 -22.00 11.32
CA ASP A 363 18.23 -21.40 12.02
C ASP A 363 17.79 -20.37 13.08
N LEU A 364 16.61 -19.81 12.96
CA LEU A 364 16.08 -18.86 13.93
C LEU A 364 15.37 -19.53 15.12
N PHE A 365 15.02 -20.82 15.03
CA PHE A 365 14.37 -21.53 16.14
C PHE A 365 15.29 -21.66 17.34
N ASP A 366 16.53 -22.01 17.09
CA ASP A 366 17.49 -22.29 18.16
C ASP A 366 18.26 -21.03 18.64
N HIS A 367 18.03 -19.87 17.98
CA HIS A 367 18.80 -18.64 18.23
C HIS A 367 17.91 -17.45 18.61
N PRO A 368 17.42 -17.36 19.86
CA PRO A 368 16.52 -16.28 20.30
C PRO A 368 17.15 -14.88 20.19
N GLU A 369 18.46 -14.75 20.41
CA GLU A 369 19.19 -13.50 20.21
C GLU A 369 19.23 -13.06 18.75
N LYS A 370 19.37 -14.02 17.83
CA LYS A 370 19.31 -13.76 16.39
C LYS A 370 17.92 -13.32 15.95
N ARG A 371 16.85 -13.97 16.48
CA ARG A 371 15.46 -13.53 16.23
C ARG A 371 15.26 -12.08 16.67
N GLN A 372 15.69 -11.76 17.89
CA GLN A 372 15.52 -10.40 18.43
C GLN A 372 16.33 -9.37 17.62
N LYS A 373 17.55 -9.71 17.22
CA LYS A 373 18.37 -8.86 16.37
C LYS A 373 17.68 -8.60 15.03
N MET A 374 17.22 -9.65 14.34
CA MET A 374 16.56 -9.51 13.04
C MET A 374 15.33 -8.60 13.09
N ARG A 375 14.49 -8.72 14.13
CA ARG A 375 13.32 -7.84 14.30
C ARG A 375 13.72 -6.38 14.41
N ASN A 376 14.73 -6.10 15.23
CA ASN A 376 15.21 -4.74 15.43
C ASN A 376 15.84 -4.20 14.15
N ASP A 377 16.68 -4.99 13.47
CA ASP A 377 17.28 -4.61 12.19
C ASP A 377 16.20 -4.32 11.14
N ALA A 378 15.19 -5.18 11.01
CA ALA A 378 14.09 -4.94 10.08
C ALA A 378 13.35 -3.64 10.39
N TYR A 379 13.03 -3.41 11.65
CA TYR A 379 12.35 -2.19 12.06
C TYR A 379 13.15 -0.94 11.67
N GLU A 380 14.43 -0.87 12.01
CA GLU A 380 15.27 0.28 11.70
C GLU A 380 15.50 0.44 10.20
N PHE A 381 15.73 -0.65 9.47
CA PHE A 381 15.93 -0.63 8.03
C PHE A 381 14.71 -0.10 7.28
N TYR A 382 13.52 -0.66 7.55
CA TYR A 382 12.31 -0.25 6.84
C TYR A 382 11.79 1.11 7.31
N LYS A 383 11.95 1.47 8.58
CA LYS A 383 11.63 2.81 9.08
C LYS A 383 12.50 3.86 8.39
N LEU A 384 13.80 3.65 8.31
CA LEU A 384 14.71 4.56 7.61
C LEU A 384 14.35 4.73 6.14
N HIS A 385 13.81 3.69 5.51
CA HIS A 385 13.36 3.74 4.12
C HIS A 385 12.01 4.45 3.94
N GLN A 386 11.01 4.17 4.81
CA GLN A 386 9.60 4.43 4.50
C GLN A 386 8.81 5.07 5.64
N ASP A 387 9.46 5.72 6.61
CA ASP A 387 8.70 6.50 7.59
C ASP A 387 7.95 7.64 6.91
N ALA A 388 6.72 7.89 7.36
CA ALA A 388 5.83 8.90 6.80
C ALA A 388 6.42 10.30 6.87
N SER A 389 7.21 10.59 7.90
CA SER A 389 7.88 11.90 8.04
C SER A 389 8.82 12.19 6.88
N TYR A 390 9.58 11.20 6.40
CA TYR A 390 10.44 11.37 5.22
C TYR A 390 9.62 11.48 3.93
N THR A 391 8.63 10.59 3.76
CA THR A 391 7.82 10.56 2.55
C THR A 391 7.10 11.88 2.31
N PHE A 392 6.38 12.37 3.32
CA PHE A 392 5.58 13.58 3.14
C PHE A 392 6.43 14.85 3.17
N LYS A 393 7.57 14.83 3.86
CA LYS A 393 8.55 15.91 3.75
C LYS A 393 9.06 16.03 2.31
N ASP A 394 9.50 14.93 1.69
CA ASP A 394 9.98 14.94 0.30
C ASP A 394 8.88 15.41 -0.66
N ILE A 395 7.64 14.95 -0.49
CA ILE A 395 6.51 15.39 -1.32
C ILE A 395 6.30 16.91 -1.18
N MET A 396 6.29 17.44 0.05
CA MET A 396 6.06 18.87 0.28
C MET A 396 7.22 19.73 -0.24
N GLU A 397 8.47 19.33 0.00
CA GLU A 397 9.64 20.04 -0.54
C GLU A 397 9.63 20.09 -2.09
N ASN A 398 9.30 18.98 -2.75
CA ASN A 398 9.17 18.96 -4.20
C ASN A 398 8.02 19.88 -4.70
N ILE A 399 6.90 19.89 -3.99
CA ILE A 399 5.79 20.79 -4.30
C ILE A 399 6.24 22.25 -4.15
N GLU A 400 6.87 22.61 -3.03
CA GLU A 400 7.32 23.98 -2.74
C GLU A 400 8.39 24.49 -3.73
N ASN A 401 9.19 23.60 -4.30
CA ASN A 401 10.19 23.95 -5.30
C ASN A 401 9.60 24.24 -6.69
N VAL A 402 8.36 23.82 -6.96
CA VAL A 402 7.71 23.93 -8.28
C VAL A 402 6.65 25.05 -8.32
N ILE A 403 6.11 25.42 -7.16
CA ILE A 403 5.03 26.41 -7.00
C ILE A 403 5.61 27.74 -6.51
#